data_a75d191cb152f272967228fe064c6010
#
_entry.id   a75d191cb152f272967228fe064c6010
#
_cell.length_a   1.000
_cell.length_b   1.000
_cell.length_c   1.000
_cell.angle_alpha   90.00
_cell.angle_beta   90.00
_cell.angle_gamma   90.00
#
_symmetry.space_group_name_H-M   'P 1'
#
loop_
_entity.id
_entity.type
_entity.pdbx_description
1 polymer ?
#
loop_
_entity_poly.entity_id
_entity_poly.type
_entity_poly.pdbx_seq_one_letter_code
_entity_poly.pdbx_strand_id
1 'polypeptide(L)'
;TPKPSSAASDVYKRQVYTYDEGHELDASIMRGDNLMAGAASGLTHVKNPVLLARAVMEKSEHVMLSGAGAEQFAKEQGLELVDNSYFDTEFRYEALKRAKQSMQKVPHQAQNYRLKAPWQPEWNMGTVGAVAIDRSGLLAAATSTGGMTAKRYGRIGDAPIIGAGNFADNTSCAVSATGHGEFFIRYRVASDICARVKYQGISAAKAADQVIQQDLAKVGGTGGVILIDHKGQIGWSFNTEGMYRAKKTEGGVAVTEIFKDSPSQP
;
A
#
# COMPACT_ATOMS: atom_id res chain seq x y z
N THR A 1 5.56 22.09 19.48
CA THR A 1 5.65 20.97 18.52
C THR A 1 4.24 20.69 18.02
N PRO A 2 3.96 20.79 16.72
CA PRO A 2 2.65 20.41 16.20
C PRO A 2 2.43 18.93 16.50
N LYS A 3 1.25 18.60 17.06
CA LYS A 3 0.83 17.19 17.18
C LYS A 3 0.86 16.58 15.77
N PRO A 4 1.41 15.36 15.61
CA PRO A 4 1.30 14.67 14.32
C PRO A 4 -0.16 14.69 13.89
N SER A 5 -0.42 15.00 12.63
CA SER A 5 -1.77 14.95 12.08
C SER A 5 -2.36 13.56 12.32
N SER A 6 -3.66 13.46 12.53
CA SER A 6 -4.36 12.18 12.74
C SER A 6 -4.01 11.12 11.68
N ALA A 7 -3.65 11.54 10.47
CA ALA A 7 -3.16 10.65 9.41
C ALA A 7 -1.83 9.97 9.74
N ALA A 8 -0.89 10.64 10.42
CA ALA A 8 0.37 10.02 10.84
C ALA A 8 0.20 9.12 12.07
N SER A 9 -0.75 9.43 12.97
CA SER A 9 -1.08 8.57 14.11
C SER A 9 -1.86 7.32 13.71
N ASP A 10 -2.55 7.35 12.57
CA ASP A 10 -3.31 6.21 12.05
C ASP A 10 -2.45 5.14 11.36
N VAL A 11 -1.20 5.42 11.03
CA VAL A 11 -0.27 4.41 10.49
C VAL A 11 -0.15 3.23 11.46
N TYR A 12 -0.10 3.50 12.76
CA TYR A 12 -0.07 2.46 13.81
C TYR A 12 -1.44 1.88 14.16
N LYS A 13 -2.54 2.54 13.79
CA LYS A 13 -3.92 2.13 14.12
C LYS A 13 -4.66 1.46 12.97
N ARG A 14 -4.05 1.34 11.78
CA ARG A 14 -4.67 0.71 10.60
C ARG A 14 -4.34 -0.76 10.45
N GLN A 15 -3.64 -1.34 11.43
CA GLN A 15 -3.33 -2.76 11.40
C GLN A 15 -4.61 -3.59 11.49
N VAL A 16 -4.74 -4.56 10.61
CA VAL A 16 -5.87 -5.49 10.60
C VAL A 16 -5.49 -6.78 11.32
N TYR A 17 -6.48 -7.47 11.87
CA TYR A 17 -6.28 -8.79 12.43
C TYR A 17 -6.26 -9.86 11.35
N THR A 18 -5.38 -10.85 11.52
CA THR A 18 -5.46 -12.14 10.82
C THR A 18 -6.69 -12.92 11.30
N TYR A 19 -7.01 -14.02 10.63
CA TYR A 19 -8.09 -14.91 11.07
C TYR A 19 -7.82 -15.48 12.48
N ASP A 20 -6.56 -15.71 12.82
CA ASP A 20 -6.11 -16.28 14.09
C ASP A 20 -5.86 -15.22 15.18
N GLU A 21 -6.43 -14.00 14.98
CA GLU A 21 -6.47 -12.90 15.97
C GLU A 21 -5.10 -12.25 16.27
N GLY A 22 -4.10 -12.48 15.43
CA GLY A 22 -2.82 -11.78 15.47
C GLY A 22 -2.71 -10.69 14.40
N HIS A 23 -1.54 -10.06 14.32
CA HIS A 23 -1.19 -9.08 13.31
C HIS A 23 0.04 -9.53 12.53
N GLU A 24 0.00 -9.35 11.22
CA GLU A 24 1.14 -9.55 10.32
C GLU A 24 1.26 -8.34 9.40
N LEU A 25 2.44 -7.75 9.36
CA LEU A 25 2.71 -6.48 8.69
C LEU A 25 3.63 -6.68 7.49
N ASP A 26 3.42 -5.87 6.47
CA ASP A 26 4.20 -5.86 5.25
C ASP A 26 4.57 -4.42 4.89
N ALA A 27 5.75 -4.21 4.31
CA ALA A 27 6.16 -2.90 3.79
C ALA A 27 7.18 -3.02 2.67
N SER A 28 7.26 -1.98 1.84
CA SER A 28 8.33 -1.78 0.88
C SER A 28 8.67 -0.30 0.71
N ILE A 29 9.89 -0.05 0.23
CA ILE A 29 10.39 1.25 -0.16
C ILE A 29 11.25 1.11 -1.41
N MET A 30 11.24 2.12 -2.28
CA MET A 30 12.07 2.13 -3.49
C MET A 30 12.54 3.54 -3.81
N ARG A 31 13.79 3.66 -4.29
CA ARG A 31 14.40 4.88 -4.81
C ARG A 31 14.40 4.86 -6.33
N GLY A 32 14.12 6.00 -6.94
CA GLY A 32 14.02 6.09 -8.40
C GLY A 32 15.33 6.34 -9.15
N ASP A 33 16.38 6.80 -8.48
CA ASP A 33 17.65 7.17 -9.10
C ASP A 33 18.50 5.95 -9.50
N ASN A 34 18.48 4.92 -8.67
CA ASN A 34 19.32 3.73 -8.83
C ASN A 34 18.51 2.42 -8.74
N LEU A 35 17.19 2.52 -8.62
CA LEU A 35 16.24 1.41 -8.48
C LEU A 35 16.48 0.53 -7.24
N MET A 36 17.28 0.99 -6.27
CA MET A 36 17.41 0.29 -5.00
C MET A 36 16.07 0.21 -4.29
N ALA A 37 15.76 -0.96 -3.78
CA ALA A 37 14.52 -1.24 -3.09
C ALA A 37 14.76 -2.14 -1.88
N GLY A 38 13.86 -2.04 -0.92
CA GLY A 38 13.82 -2.94 0.22
C GLY A 38 12.38 -3.27 0.59
N ALA A 39 12.15 -4.50 1.00
CA ALA A 39 10.84 -4.98 1.39
C ALA A 39 10.93 -5.93 2.58
N ALA A 40 9.86 -5.98 3.36
CA ALA A 40 9.70 -6.96 4.42
C ALA A 40 8.24 -7.40 4.53
N SER A 41 8.00 -8.68 4.83
CA SER A 41 6.66 -9.26 4.93
C SER A 41 6.51 -10.23 6.10
N GLY A 42 5.26 -10.44 6.53
CA GLY A 42 4.94 -11.37 7.60
C GLY A 42 5.54 -10.98 8.96
N LEU A 43 5.63 -9.68 9.23
CA LEU A 43 6.22 -9.14 10.46
C LEU A 43 5.18 -9.12 11.58
N THR A 44 5.54 -9.59 12.76
CA THR A 44 4.63 -9.67 13.90
C THR A 44 5.02 -8.76 15.07
N HIS A 45 6.28 -8.33 15.14
CA HIS A 45 6.81 -7.55 16.26
C HIS A 45 7.48 -6.23 15.84
N VAL A 46 7.76 -6.01 14.56
CA VAL A 46 8.42 -4.78 14.11
C VAL A 46 7.46 -3.60 14.20
N LYS A 47 7.73 -2.65 15.09
CA LYS A 47 6.86 -1.47 15.31
C LYS A 47 6.68 -0.63 14.05
N ASN A 48 7.73 -0.46 13.26
CA ASN A 48 7.69 0.33 12.02
C ASN A 48 8.26 -0.46 10.83
N PRO A 49 7.39 -1.16 10.07
CA PRO A 49 7.80 -1.97 8.93
C PRO A 49 8.55 -1.21 7.82
N VAL A 50 8.22 0.06 7.58
CA VAL A 50 8.89 0.88 6.55
C VAL A 50 10.36 1.16 6.92
N LEU A 51 10.66 1.34 8.19
CA LEU A 51 12.05 1.51 8.64
C LEU A 51 12.85 0.22 8.43
N LEU A 52 12.22 -0.95 8.63
CA LEU A 52 12.85 -2.22 8.29
C LEU A 52 13.06 -2.37 6.78
N ALA A 53 12.05 -2.08 5.97
CA ALA A 53 12.19 -2.09 4.51
C ALA A 53 13.34 -1.16 4.05
N ARG A 54 13.47 0.02 4.67
CA ARG A 54 14.59 0.93 4.42
C ARG A 54 15.93 0.34 4.84
N ALA A 55 16.01 -0.30 6.00
CA ALA A 55 17.24 -0.96 6.45
C ALA A 55 17.63 -2.12 5.52
N VAL A 56 16.66 -2.89 5.00
CA VAL A 56 16.90 -3.92 3.98
C VAL A 56 17.51 -3.28 2.73
N MET A 57 16.95 -2.19 2.23
CA MET A 57 17.46 -1.49 1.05
C MET A 57 18.88 -0.94 1.25
N GLU A 58 19.18 -0.36 2.43
CA GLU A 58 20.42 0.41 2.65
C GLU A 58 21.57 -0.42 3.24
N LYS A 59 21.25 -1.54 3.91
CA LYS A 59 22.22 -2.25 4.78
C LYS A 59 22.27 -3.76 4.56
N SER A 60 21.49 -4.30 3.61
CA SER A 60 21.53 -5.71 3.28
C SER A 60 21.89 -5.92 1.80
N GLU A 61 22.32 -7.12 1.46
CA GLU A 61 22.52 -7.55 0.06
C GLU A 61 21.22 -8.04 -0.59
N HIS A 62 20.13 -8.10 0.18
CA HIS A 62 18.83 -8.62 -0.26
C HIS A 62 17.87 -7.49 -0.57
N VAL A 63 16.89 -7.75 -1.42
CA VAL A 63 15.79 -6.82 -1.69
C VAL A 63 14.60 -7.08 -0.78
N MET A 64 14.39 -8.33 -0.34
CA MET A 64 13.23 -8.70 0.46
C MET A 64 13.57 -9.73 1.53
N LEU A 65 13.10 -9.48 2.75
CA LEU A 65 13.17 -10.39 3.88
C LEU A 65 11.76 -10.73 4.39
N SER A 66 11.58 -11.85 5.09
CA SER A 66 10.27 -12.25 5.60
C SER A 66 10.34 -12.93 6.98
N GLY A 67 9.22 -12.80 7.73
CA GLY A 67 8.98 -13.50 8.99
C GLY A 67 10.09 -13.33 10.01
N ALA A 68 10.40 -14.40 10.74
CA ALA A 68 11.37 -14.40 11.82
C ALA A 68 12.78 -13.92 11.40
N GLY A 69 13.22 -14.25 10.17
CA GLY A 69 14.50 -13.79 9.64
C GLY A 69 14.54 -12.27 9.44
N ALA A 70 13.43 -11.68 8.97
CA ALA A 70 13.30 -10.23 8.84
C ALA A 70 13.31 -9.55 10.22
N GLU A 71 12.67 -10.14 11.23
CA GLU A 71 12.66 -9.61 12.61
C GLU A 71 14.02 -9.74 13.30
N GLN A 72 14.75 -10.83 13.03
CA GLN A 72 16.13 -10.95 13.48
C GLN A 72 17.00 -9.83 12.89
N PHE A 73 16.91 -9.59 11.58
CA PHE A 73 17.63 -8.49 10.93
C PHE A 73 17.20 -7.12 11.51
N ALA A 74 15.90 -6.91 11.79
CA ALA A 74 15.42 -5.70 12.44
C ALA A 74 16.10 -5.47 13.79
N LYS A 75 16.21 -6.52 14.62
CA LYS A 75 16.89 -6.48 15.92
C LYS A 75 18.38 -6.15 15.78
N GLU A 76 19.07 -6.76 14.82
CA GLU A 76 20.48 -6.49 14.51
C GLU A 76 20.72 -5.05 14.06
N GLN A 77 19.72 -4.45 13.38
CA GLN A 77 19.76 -3.05 12.95
C GLN A 77 19.29 -2.07 14.04
N GLY A 78 18.97 -2.53 15.26
CA GLY A 78 18.53 -1.69 16.37
C GLY A 78 17.13 -1.10 16.20
N LEU A 79 16.26 -1.73 15.41
CA LEU A 79 14.88 -1.29 15.23
C LEU A 79 14.03 -1.72 16.44
N GLU A 80 13.04 -0.90 16.78
CA GLU A 80 12.13 -1.15 17.88
C GLU A 80 11.20 -2.33 17.58
N LEU A 81 11.21 -3.33 18.46
CA LEU A 81 10.28 -4.46 18.46
C LEU A 81 9.28 -4.27 19.61
N VAL A 82 8.05 -4.68 19.37
CA VAL A 82 6.92 -4.60 20.32
C VAL A 82 6.18 -5.93 20.38
N ASP A 83 5.42 -6.14 21.43
CA ASP A 83 4.48 -7.28 21.47
C ASP A 83 3.42 -7.12 20.38
N ASN A 84 2.93 -8.24 19.84
CA ASN A 84 1.93 -8.21 18.78
C ASN A 84 0.64 -7.48 19.20
N SER A 85 0.27 -7.55 20.48
CA SER A 85 -0.86 -6.82 21.08
C SER A 85 -0.71 -5.28 21.04
N TYR A 86 0.49 -4.75 20.77
CA TYR A 86 0.68 -3.32 20.56
C TYR A 86 -0.21 -2.77 19.41
N PHE A 87 -0.53 -3.62 18.44
CA PHE A 87 -1.32 -3.27 17.27
C PHE A 87 -2.83 -3.44 17.49
N ASP A 88 -3.26 -3.93 18.64
CA ASP A 88 -4.66 -4.18 18.97
C ASP A 88 -5.47 -2.88 18.99
N THR A 89 -6.64 -2.92 18.36
CA THR A 89 -7.67 -1.88 18.50
C THR A 89 -9.05 -2.52 18.51
N GLU A 90 -9.94 -2.05 19.37
CA GLU A 90 -11.31 -2.53 19.46
C GLU A 90 -12.04 -2.42 18.11
N PHE A 91 -11.88 -1.30 17.42
CA PHE A 91 -12.49 -1.08 16.10
C PHE A 91 -12.11 -2.17 15.09
N ARG A 92 -10.82 -2.59 15.05
CA ARG A 92 -10.35 -3.63 14.14
C ARG A 92 -10.75 -5.03 14.60
N TYR A 93 -10.84 -5.25 15.89
CA TYR A 93 -11.32 -6.51 16.42
C TYR A 93 -12.79 -6.74 16.09
N GLU A 94 -13.63 -5.71 16.21
CA GLU A 94 -15.04 -5.79 15.77
C GLU A 94 -15.16 -6.01 14.25
N ALA A 95 -14.27 -5.43 13.44
CA ALA A 95 -14.23 -5.72 12.01
C ALA A 95 -13.87 -7.18 11.72
N LEU A 96 -12.93 -7.77 12.50
CA LEU A 96 -12.60 -9.19 12.40
C LEU A 96 -13.82 -10.08 12.71
N LYS A 97 -14.56 -9.79 13.78
CA LYS A 97 -15.77 -10.55 14.15
C LYS A 97 -16.79 -10.56 13.01
N ARG A 98 -17.07 -9.37 12.43
CA ARG A 98 -17.98 -9.26 11.28
C ARG A 98 -17.47 -10.05 10.07
N ALA A 99 -16.18 -9.97 9.77
CA ALA A 99 -15.58 -10.72 8.67
C ALA A 99 -15.70 -12.24 8.87
N LYS A 100 -15.38 -12.75 10.06
CA LYS A 100 -15.55 -14.18 10.41
C LYS A 100 -17.01 -14.65 10.26
N GLN A 101 -17.98 -13.86 10.71
CA GLN A 101 -19.42 -14.16 10.57
C GLN A 101 -19.86 -14.19 9.09
N SER A 102 -19.36 -13.25 8.30
CA SER A 102 -19.63 -13.20 6.85
C SER A 102 -19.07 -14.42 6.13
N MET A 103 -17.85 -14.85 6.46
CA MET A 103 -17.24 -16.04 5.88
C MET A 103 -18.00 -17.34 6.18
N GLN A 104 -18.66 -17.44 7.33
CA GLN A 104 -19.48 -18.61 7.68
C GLN A 104 -20.79 -18.71 6.88
N LYS A 105 -21.32 -17.60 6.37
CA LYS A 105 -22.56 -17.54 5.61
C LYS A 105 -22.42 -17.88 4.12
N VAL A 106 -21.18 -17.92 3.60
CA VAL A 106 -20.93 -18.23 2.19
C VAL A 106 -20.69 -19.73 2.05
N PRO A 107 -21.54 -20.46 1.27
CA PRO A 107 -21.30 -21.88 0.99
C PRO A 107 -19.93 -22.07 0.29
N HIS A 108 -19.32 -23.23 0.51
CA HIS A 108 -17.98 -23.63 0.04
C HIS A 108 -17.81 -23.73 -1.50
N GLN A 109 -18.50 -22.94 -2.30
CA GLN A 109 -18.27 -22.85 -3.75
C GLN A 109 -17.06 -21.95 -4.07
N ALA A 110 -15.93 -22.34 -3.50
CA ALA A 110 -14.67 -21.59 -3.57
C ALA A 110 -13.98 -21.57 -4.95
N GLN A 111 -14.58 -22.14 -6.00
CA GLN A 111 -13.90 -22.19 -7.32
C GLN A 111 -13.89 -20.85 -8.08
N ASN A 112 -14.73 -19.88 -7.71
CA ASN A 112 -14.80 -18.58 -8.37
C ASN A 112 -14.09 -17.43 -7.63
N TYR A 113 -13.45 -17.69 -6.51
CA TYR A 113 -12.70 -16.69 -5.73
C TYR A 113 -11.56 -16.01 -6.51
N ARG A 114 -11.02 -16.68 -7.52
CA ARG A 114 -9.93 -16.16 -8.34
C ARG A 114 -10.35 -15.15 -9.41
N LEU A 115 -11.64 -15.12 -9.76
CA LEU A 115 -12.15 -14.32 -10.88
C LEU A 115 -13.14 -13.24 -10.45
N LYS A 116 -13.83 -13.44 -9.33
CA LYS A 116 -14.77 -12.46 -8.77
C LYS A 116 -14.67 -12.57 -7.25
N ALA A 117 -13.71 -11.88 -6.64
CA ALA A 117 -13.81 -11.66 -5.21
C ALA A 117 -15.06 -10.79 -5.00
N PRO A 118 -16.06 -11.25 -4.23
CA PRO A 118 -17.15 -10.37 -3.85
C PRO A 118 -16.51 -9.23 -3.04
N TRP A 119 -16.54 -8.03 -3.60
CA TRP A 119 -16.18 -6.84 -2.87
C TRP A 119 -17.17 -6.73 -1.71
N GLN A 120 -16.70 -6.99 -0.50
CA GLN A 120 -17.47 -6.72 0.70
C GLN A 120 -16.90 -5.44 1.30
N PRO A 121 -17.72 -4.37 1.43
CA PRO A 121 -17.30 -3.09 2.02
C PRO A 121 -16.67 -3.22 3.40
N GLU A 122 -16.93 -4.34 4.06
CA GLU A 122 -16.47 -4.66 5.40
C GLU A 122 -15.01 -5.15 5.46
N TRP A 123 -14.40 -5.49 4.32
CA TRP A 123 -12.98 -5.89 4.25
C TRP A 123 -12.11 -4.64 4.13
N ASN A 124 -12.16 -3.81 5.16
CA ASN A 124 -11.34 -2.62 5.25
C ASN A 124 -9.86 -2.98 5.19
N MET A 125 -9.23 -2.66 4.07
CA MET A 125 -7.80 -2.72 3.90
C MET A 125 -7.14 -1.56 4.65
N GLY A 126 -6.00 -1.82 5.27
CA GLY A 126 -5.29 -0.86 6.10
C GLY A 126 -3.97 -0.43 5.48
N THR A 127 -3.93 -0.10 4.19
CA THR A 127 -2.71 0.32 3.50
C THR A 127 -2.48 1.81 3.65
N VAL A 128 -1.24 2.21 3.93
CA VAL A 128 -0.75 3.58 3.84
C VAL A 128 0.41 3.63 2.87
N GLY A 129 0.56 4.77 2.18
CA GLY A 129 1.65 4.96 1.24
C GLY A 129 2.06 6.42 1.11
N ALA A 130 3.26 6.61 0.63
CA ALA A 130 3.80 7.92 0.33
C ALA A 130 4.63 7.87 -0.96
N VAL A 131 4.54 8.92 -1.75
CA VAL A 131 5.42 9.19 -2.89
C VAL A 131 5.99 10.58 -2.74
N ALA A 132 7.24 10.76 -3.10
CA ALA A 132 7.93 12.04 -2.96
C ALA A 132 8.91 12.28 -4.10
N ILE A 133 9.14 13.54 -4.40
CA ILE A 133 10.26 14.03 -5.19
C ILE A 133 10.99 15.09 -4.38
N ASP A 134 12.31 15.03 -4.35
CA ASP A 134 13.12 16.06 -3.69
C ASP A 134 13.58 17.15 -4.68
N ARG A 135 14.31 18.15 -4.17
CA ARG A 135 14.82 19.26 -4.99
C ARG A 135 15.84 18.82 -6.05
N SER A 136 16.45 17.66 -5.89
CA SER A 136 17.38 17.11 -6.88
C SER A 136 16.68 16.28 -7.98
N GLY A 137 15.36 16.10 -7.86
CA GLY A 137 14.58 15.26 -8.77
C GLY A 137 14.58 13.78 -8.38
N LEU A 138 15.07 13.44 -7.19
CA LEU A 138 15.01 12.07 -6.69
C LEU A 138 13.56 11.68 -6.32
N LEU A 139 13.04 10.70 -7.03
CA LEU A 139 11.76 10.06 -6.73
C LEU A 139 11.93 8.94 -5.71
N ALA A 140 10.96 8.82 -4.81
CA ALA A 140 10.86 7.71 -3.88
C ALA A 140 9.39 7.31 -3.64
N ALA A 141 9.15 6.03 -3.38
CA ALA A 141 7.86 5.50 -2.98
C ALA A 141 8.02 4.58 -1.76
N ALA A 142 7.03 4.58 -0.87
CA ALA A 142 6.95 3.68 0.25
C ALA A 142 5.49 3.24 0.47
N THR A 143 5.30 1.97 0.82
CA THR A 143 3.98 1.39 1.10
C THR A 143 4.06 0.47 2.31
N SER A 144 3.07 0.53 3.21
CA SER A 144 2.99 -0.32 4.39
C SER A 144 1.55 -0.73 4.67
N THR A 145 1.34 -1.96 5.15
CA THR A 145 0.02 -2.53 5.38
C THR A 145 0.02 -3.63 6.45
N GLY A 146 -1.13 -3.86 7.05
CA GLY A 146 -1.45 -5.11 7.74
C GLY A 146 -2.17 -6.12 6.83
N GLY A 147 -2.43 -5.76 5.56
CA GLY A 147 -3.14 -6.61 4.61
C GLY A 147 -4.67 -6.50 4.70
N MET A 148 -5.35 -7.62 4.55
CA MET A 148 -6.82 -7.74 4.61
C MET A 148 -7.26 -8.27 5.98
N THR A 149 -8.38 -7.77 6.49
CA THR A 149 -9.03 -8.30 7.71
C THR A 149 -9.35 -9.79 7.52
N ALA A 150 -9.07 -10.59 8.55
CA ALA A 150 -9.24 -12.05 8.56
C ALA A 150 -8.41 -12.80 7.49
N LYS A 151 -7.29 -12.24 7.04
CA LYS A 151 -6.35 -12.95 6.16
C LYS A 151 -5.86 -14.24 6.83
N ARG A 152 -5.59 -15.27 6.03
CA ARG A 152 -5.13 -16.59 6.48
C ARG A 152 -3.82 -16.99 5.81
N TYR A 153 -3.16 -17.99 6.37
CA TYR A 153 -2.04 -18.70 5.73
C TYR A 153 -0.83 -17.80 5.41
N GLY A 154 -0.62 -16.74 6.21
CA GLY A 154 0.46 -15.78 5.93
C GLY A 154 0.25 -15.00 4.63
N ARG A 155 -1.02 -14.70 4.25
CA ARG A 155 -1.33 -13.99 2.99
C ARG A 155 -0.58 -12.67 2.91
N ILE A 156 0.15 -12.51 1.83
CA ILE A 156 0.86 -11.29 1.45
C ILE A 156 0.10 -10.60 0.33
N GLY A 157 -0.13 -9.29 0.46
CA GLY A 157 -0.71 -8.44 -0.57
C GLY A 157 0.33 -7.80 -1.47
N ASP A 158 -0.08 -6.76 -2.19
CA ASP A 158 0.75 -6.01 -3.12
C ASP A 158 1.80 -5.11 -2.43
N ALA A 159 1.54 -4.64 -1.20
CA ALA A 159 2.35 -3.62 -0.54
C ALA A 159 3.85 -3.94 -0.44
N PRO A 160 4.32 -5.17 -0.13
CA PRO A 160 5.74 -5.49 -0.09
C PRO A 160 6.31 -5.87 -1.47
N ILE A 161 5.47 -5.99 -2.50
CA ILE A 161 5.88 -6.45 -3.83
C ILE A 161 6.26 -5.25 -4.70
N ILE A 162 7.56 -5.09 -4.94
CA ILE A 162 8.08 -4.05 -5.84
C ILE A 162 7.49 -4.24 -7.24
N GLY A 163 6.95 -3.17 -7.80
CA GLY A 163 6.25 -3.18 -9.08
C GLY A 163 4.74 -3.42 -8.98
N ALA A 164 4.24 -3.95 -7.86
CA ALA A 164 2.81 -4.14 -7.64
C ALA A 164 2.20 -3.03 -6.78
N GLY A 165 2.58 -2.98 -5.50
CA GLY A 165 2.09 -1.98 -4.54
C GLY A 165 2.98 -0.76 -4.38
N ASN A 166 4.21 -0.81 -4.91
CA ASN A 166 5.22 0.21 -4.78
C ASN A 166 6.15 0.20 -5.99
N PHE A 167 6.47 1.37 -6.53
CA PHE A 167 7.49 1.51 -7.58
C PHE A 167 8.01 2.94 -7.66
N ALA A 168 9.30 3.13 -7.96
CA ALA A 168 9.89 4.42 -8.25
C ALA A 168 10.98 4.30 -9.32
N ASP A 169 10.96 5.20 -10.33
CA ASP A 169 11.96 5.33 -11.39
C ASP A 169 12.03 6.80 -11.81
N ASN A 170 13.19 7.44 -11.61
CA ASN A 170 13.41 8.86 -11.95
C ASN A 170 13.16 9.19 -13.43
N THR A 171 13.16 8.18 -14.30
CA THR A 171 12.86 8.38 -15.72
C THR A 171 11.36 8.38 -16.03
N SER A 172 10.52 8.16 -15.03
CA SER A 172 9.07 8.06 -15.21
C SER A 172 8.26 8.59 -14.04
N CYS A 173 8.03 7.78 -13.00
CA CYS A 173 7.19 8.15 -11.86
C CYS A 173 7.50 7.35 -10.59
N ALA A 174 6.93 7.82 -9.47
CA ALA A 174 6.79 7.05 -8.24
C ALA A 174 5.32 6.79 -7.96
N VAL A 175 4.98 5.56 -7.55
CA VAL A 175 3.62 5.08 -7.30
C VAL A 175 3.56 4.32 -5.98
N SER A 176 2.54 4.59 -5.17
CA SER A 176 2.12 3.75 -4.06
C SER A 176 0.65 3.37 -4.21
N ALA A 177 0.34 2.11 -4.01
CA ALA A 177 -0.96 1.52 -4.29
C ALA A 177 -1.67 1.03 -3.03
N THR A 178 -2.99 1.01 -3.09
CA THR A 178 -3.87 0.38 -2.11
C THR A 178 -5.04 -0.27 -2.84
N GLY A 179 -5.42 -1.48 -2.45
CA GLY A 179 -6.52 -2.14 -3.14
C GLY A 179 -6.53 -3.65 -2.90
N HIS A 180 -7.26 -4.36 -3.75
CA HIS A 180 -7.32 -5.81 -3.73
C HIS A 180 -6.01 -6.38 -4.25
N GLY A 181 -5.06 -6.68 -3.34
CA GLY A 181 -3.67 -7.00 -3.63
C GLY A 181 -3.45 -8.06 -4.71
N GLU A 182 -4.32 -9.08 -4.78
CA GLU A 182 -4.25 -10.16 -5.76
C GLU A 182 -4.33 -9.66 -7.21
N PHE A 183 -5.12 -8.60 -7.45
CA PHE A 183 -5.18 -7.95 -8.76
C PHE A 183 -3.97 -7.05 -8.99
N PHE A 184 -3.57 -6.28 -7.97
CA PHE A 184 -2.41 -5.37 -8.07
C PHE A 184 -1.12 -6.13 -8.35
N ILE A 185 -0.93 -7.32 -7.75
CA ILE A 185 0.20 -8.20 -8.02
C ILE A 185 0.15 -8.73 -9.46
N ARG A 186 -0.96 -9.34 -9.86
CA ARG A 186 -1.10 -9.98 -11.18
C ARG A 186 -0.94 -8.99 -12.34
N TYR A 187 -1.42 -7.76 -12.15
CA TYR A 187 -1.37 -6.68 -13.15
C TYR A 187 -0.13 -5.79 -12.98
N ARG A 188 0.71 -6.01 -11.95
CA ARG A 188 1.95 -5.22 -11.70
C ARG A 188 1.68 -3.72 -11.69
N VAL A 189 0.59 -3.31 -11.02
CA VAL A 189 -0.06 -2.01 -11.17
C VAL A 189 0.92 -0.84 -11.08
N ALA A 190 1.77 -0.80 -10.04
CA ALA A 190 2.67 0.34 -9.84
C ALA A 190 3.70 0.48 -10.98
N SER A 191 4.32 -0.63 -11.40
CA SER A 191 5.32 -0.59 -12.48
C SER A 191 4.68 -0.43 -13.86
N ASP A 192 3.46 -0.96 -14.10
CA ASP A 192 2.76 -0.78 -15.39
C ASP A 192 2.42 0.71 -15.63
N ILE A 193 1.96 1.42 -14.58
CA ILE A 193 1.73 2.87 -14.67
C ILE A 193 3.00 3.60 -15.10
N CYS A 194 4.13 3.38 -14.41
CA CYS A 194 5.39 4.04 -14.72
C CYS A 194 5.97 3.60 -16.08
N ALA A 195 5.74 2.33 -16.49
CA ALA A 195 6.13 1.84 -17.82
C ALA A 195 5.37 2.56 -18.95
N ARG A 196 4.07 2.82 -18.78
CA ARG A 196 3.29 3.61 -19.76
C ARG A 196 3.80 5.05 -19.84
N VAL A 197 4.16 5.67 -18.72
CA VAL A 197 4.81 6.99 -18.74
C VAL A 197 6.11 6.94 -19.55
N LYS A 198 6.97 5.96 -19.25
CA LYS A 198 8.30 5.82 -19.85
C LYS A 198 8.28 5.49 -21.34
N TYR A 199 7.46 4.51 -21.72
CA TYR A 199 7.52 3.94 -23.07
C TYR A 199 6.44 4.47 -24.02
N GLN A 200 5.31 4.95 -23.49
CA GLN A 200 4.25 5.54 -24.30
C GLN A 200 4.26 7.07 -24.28
N GLY A 201 5.04 7.70 -23.39
CA GLY A 201 5.13 9.15 -23.28
C GLY A 201 3.86 9.85 -22.81
N ILE A 202 2.91 9.11 -22.20
CA ILE A 202 1.68 9.68 -21.66
C ILE A 202 1.89 10.20 -20.24
N SER A 203 1.01 11.13 -19.79
CA SER A 203 1.10 11.63 -18.41
C SER A 203 0.83 10.52 -17.39
N ALA A 204 1.43 10.63 -16.20
CA ALA A 204 1.25 9.65 -15.14
C ALA A 204 -0.21 9.53 -14.68
N ALA A 205 -0.96 10.63 -14.64
CA ALA A 205 -2.39 10.62 -14.35
C ALA A 205 -3.18 9.80 -15.40
N LYS A 206 -2.93 10.01 -16.70
CA LYS A 206 -3.56 9.24 -17.78
C LYS A 206 -3.18 7.77 -17.71
N ALA A 207 -1.93 7.43 -17.43
CA ALA A 207 -1.48 6.05 -17.24
C ALA A 207 -2.20 5.37 -16.06
N ALA A 208 -2.31 6.08 -14.94
CA ALA A 208 -3.04 5.57 -13.76
C ALA A 208 -4.53 5.34 -14.07
N ASP A 209 -5.19 6.25 -14.77
CA ASP A 209 -6.59 6.07 -15.15
C ASP A 209 -6.80 4.88 -16.08
N GLN A 210 -5.92 4.68 -17.06
CA GLN A 210 -5.99 3.49 -17.91
C GLN A 210 -5.89 2.20 -17.09
N VAL A 211 -4.91 2.11 -16.17
CA VAL A 211 -4.71 0.90 -15.35
C VAL A 211 -5.85 0.71 -14.36
N ILE A 212 -6.23 1.73 -13.61
CA ILE A 212 -7.20 1.62 -12.51
C ILE A 212 -8.65 1.58 -13.03
N GLN A 213 -9.03 2.53 -13.92
CA GLN A 213 -10.41 2.69 -14.36
C GLN A 213 -10.77 1.74 -15.51
N GLN A 214 -9.79 1.28 -16.29
CA GLN A 214 -10.05 0.45 -17.46
C GLN A 214 -9.59 -0.99 -17.23
N ASP A 215 -8.29 -1.23 -17.00
CA ASP A 215 -7.76 -2.60 -16.98
C ASP A 215 -8.19 -3.37 -15.73
N LEU A 216 -8.04 -2.77 -14.52
CA LEU A 216 -8.48 -3.40 -13.27
C LEU A 216 -10.01 -3.49 -13.18
N ALA A 217 -10.73 -2.45 -13.57
CA ALA A 217 -12.19 -2.44 -13.48
C ALA A 217 -12.82 -3.55 -14.35
N LYS A 218 -12.27 -3.82 -15.54
CA LYS A 218 -12.74 -4.91 -16.44
C LYS A 218 -12.71 -6.29 -15.78
N VAL A 219 -11.77 -6.51 -14.85
CA VAL A 219 -11.58 -7.80 -14.20
C VAL A 219 -12.09 -7.82 -12.74
N GLY A 220 -12.75 -6.74 -12.31
CA GLY A 220 -13.32 -6.63 -10.97
C GLY A 220 -12.29 -6.28 -9.88
N GLY A 221 -11.11 -5.82 -10.27
CA GLY A 221 -10.12 -5.31 -9.33
C GLY A 221 -10.50 -3.92 -8.82
N THR A 222 -10.42 -3.72 -7.50
CA THR A 222 -10.78 -2.45 -6.83
C THR A 222 -9.62 -1.90 -6.05
N GLY A 223 -9.51 -0.57 -6.01
CA GLY A 223 -8.48 0.14 -5.27
C GLY A 223 -8.07 1.44 -5.94
N GLY A 224 -6.87 1.91 -5.63
CA GLY A 224 -6.34 3.14 -6.18
C GLY A 224 -4.86 3.33 -5.92
N VAL A 225 -4.32 4.39 -6.49
CA VAL A 225 -2.93 4.78 -6.40
C VAL A 225 -2.79 6.26 -6.12
N ILE A 226 -1.72 6.62 -5.43
CA ILE A 226 -1.13 7.95 -5.43
C ILE A 226 0.17 7.90 -6.25
N LEU A 227 0.49 8.97 -6.94
CA LEU A 227 1.66 9.05 -7.79
C LEU A 227 2.25 10.45 -7.86
N ILE A 228 3.52 10.51 -8.22
CA ILE A 228 4.22 11.72 -8.62
C ILE A 228 5.14 11.40 -9.81
N ASP A 229 5.13 12.22 -10.85
CA ASP A 229 5.99 12.00 -11.99
C ASP A 229 7.35 12.73 -11.86
N HIS A 230 8.26 12.45 -12.78
CA HIS A 230 9.60 13.06 -12.83
C HIS A 230 9.59 14.59 -13.06
N LYS A 231 8.41 15.18 -13.36
CA LYS A 231 8.22 16.64 -13.50
C LYS A 231 7.60 17.25 -12.23
N GLY A 232 7.37 16.43 -11.18
CA GLY A 232 6.74 16.85 -9.94
C GLY A 232 5.20 16.97 -10.01
N GLN A 233 4.56 16.44 -11.06
CA GLN A 233 3.11 16.43 -11.15
C GLN A 233 2.55 15.35 -10.25
N ILE A 234 1.76 15.77 -9.24
CA ILE A 234 1.10 14.89 -8.29
C ILE A 234 -0.24 14.45 -8.87
N GLY A 235 -0.55 13.16 -8.75
CA GLY A 235 -1.82 12.61 -9.21
C GLY A 235 -2.28 11.41 -8.36
N TRP A 236 -3.49 10.97 -8.65
CA TRP A 236 -4.11 9.77 -8.10
C TRP A 236 -5.16 9.24 -9.04
N SER A 237 -5.46 7.95 -8.93
CA SER A 237 -6.62 7.33 -9.58
C SER A 237 -7.16 6.22 -8.68
N PHE A 238 -8.49 6.13 -8.53
CA PHE A 238 -9.13 5.09 -7.74
C PHE A 238 -10.54 4.80 -8.27
N ASN A 239 -10.96 3.52 -8.24
CA ASN A 239 -12.24 3.04 -8.73
C ASN A 239 -13.21 2.62 -7.60
N THR A 240 -12.91 3.02 -6.37
CA THR A 240 -13.76 2.89 -5.18
C THR A 240 -14.56 4.18 -4.95
N GLU A 241 -15.49 4.18 -3.98
CA GLU A 241 -16.26 5.37 -3.60
C GLU A 241 -15.39 6.50 -3.07
N GLY A 242 -14.31 6.15 -2.37
CA GLY A 242 -13.35 7.11 -1.82
C GLY A 242 -11.98 6.47 -1.60
N MET A 243 -10.97 7.33 -1.51
CA MET A 243 -9.61 7.01 -1.10
C MET A 243 -9.06 8.18 -0.30
N TYR A 244 -8.68 7.92 0.96
CA TYR A 244 -7.99 8.92 1.78
C TYR A 244 -6.66 9.29 1.13
N ARG A 245 -6.48 10.57 0.83
CA ARG A 245 -5.28 11.07 0.17
C ARG A 245 -4.93 12.47 0.63
N ALA A 246 -3.65 12.78 0.60
CA ALA A 246 -3.15 14.11 0.89
C ALA A 246 -2.01 14.46 -0.06
N LYS A 247 -1.85 15.76 -0.35
CA LYS A 247 -0.70 16.28 -1.08
C LYS A 247 -0.16 17.53 -0.41
N LYS A 248 1.13 17.74 -0.53
CA LYS A 248 1.81 18.95 -0.13
C LYS A 248 2.97 19.26 -1.07
N THR A 249 3.03 20.48 -1.58
CA THR A 249 4.19 21.02 -2.30
C THR A 249 4.99 21.95 -1.42
N GLU A 250 6.24 22.20 -1.76
CA GLU A 250 7.07 23.18 -1.04
C GLU A 250 6.38 24.56 -1.03
N GLY A 251 6.32 25.20 0.13
CA GLY A 251 5.62 26.49 0.30
C GLY A 251 4.09 26.43 0.17
N GLY A 252 3.52 25.31 -0.27
CA GLY A 252 2.08 25.13 -0.44
C GLY A 252 1.35 24.71 0.84
N VAL A 253 0.02 24.88 0.85
CA VAL A 253 -0.86 24.35 1.90
C VAL A 253 -1.08 22.85 1.67
N ALA A 254 -1.12 22.07 2.76
CA ALA A 254 -1.50 20.65 2.66
C ALA A 254 -2.98 20.52 2.29
N VAL A 255 -3.29 19.70 1.30
CA VAL A 255 -4.65 19.38 0.86
C VAL A 255 -4.96 17.93 1.19
N THR A 256 -6.11 17.67 1.81
CA THR A 256 -6.60 16.33 2.15
C THR A 256 -7.95 16.09 1.51
N GLU A 257 -8.17 14.93 0.94
CA GLU A 257 -9.40 14.57 0.24
C GLU A 257 -9.74 13.09 0.50
N ILE A 258 -11.02 12.73 0.32
CA ILE A 258 -11.50 11.35 0.52
C ILE A 258 -12.30 10.89 -0.71
N PHE A 259 -13.38 11.61 -1.04
CA PHE A 259 -14.30 11.21 -2.11
C PHE A 259 -13.83 11.72 -3.47
N LYS A 260 -14.43 11.19 -4.54
CA LYS A 260 -14.28 11.80 -5.87
C LYS A 260 -14.85 13.22 -5.81
N ASP A 261 -14.20 14.14 -6.50
CA ASP A 261 -14.72 15.49 -6.62
C ASP A 261 -16.16 15.41 -7.16
N SER A 262 -17.11 15.97 -6.44
CA SER A 262 -18.42 16.21 -7.02
C SER A 262 -18.20 17.12 -8.23
N PRO A 263 -18.79 16.84 -9.41
CA PRO A 263 -18.70 17.76 -10.53
C PRO A 263 -19.12 19.13 -10.00
N SER A 264 -18.23 20.13 -10.16
CA SER A 264 -18.55 21.51 -9.88
C SER A 264 -19.89 21.80 -10.57
N GLN A 265 -20.92 22.07 -9.77
CA GLN A 265 -22.18 22.53 -10.34
C GLN A 265 -21.89 23.80 -11.15
N PRO A 266 -22.44 23.89 -12.36
CA PRO A 266 -22.18 25.01 -13.27
C PRO A 266 -22.70 26.33 -12.68
#